data_802d2bb5291eff91122f6c346c78bad3
#
_entry.id   802d2bb5291eff91122f6c346c78bad3
#
_cell.length_a   1.000
_cell.length_b   1.000
_cell.length_c   1.000
_cell.angle_alpha   90.00
_cell.angle_beta   90.00
_cell.angle_gamma   90.00
#
_symmetry.space_group_name_H-M   'P 1'
#
loop_
_entity.id
_entity.type
_entity.pdbx_description
1 polymer ?
#
loop_
_entity_poly.entity_id
_entity_poly.type
_entity_poly.pdbx_seq_one_letter_code
_entity_poly.pdbx_strand_id
1 'polypeptide(L)'
;HSTEHNGICKACREKLPYIGEVRCMCCGKPLTDPTEEYCYDCTRQKHLFVDGRSLWVHKDAVENAVYAMKYQNRRIYGQTFGKEMAEHFLSYLWERKITLIVPVPLHSRRKRKRGFNQAEIVAKVLSENTGIAMDAGAVKRIKATSPQKELGDKGRKRNIRGAFAVQKNVKGENIVLIDDIYTTGSTLDEAARVLKKAGAENVYFLTVSIGQGI
;
A
#
# COMPACT_ATOMS: atom_id res chain seq x y z
N HIS A 1 -13.30 -4.97 25.74
CA HIS A 1 -12.71 -3.73 25.24
C HIS A 1 -13.72 -3.03 24.34
N SER A 2 -14.20 -1.85 24.75
CA SER A 2 -15.06 -1.01 23.92
C SER A 2 -14.28 -0.56 22.69
N THR A 3 -14.84 -0.79 21.51
CA THR A 3 -14.29 -0.28 20.26
C THR A 3 -14.74 1.18 20.12
N GLU A 4 -13.88 2.13 20.43
CA GLU A 4 -14.28 3.53 20.48
C GLU A 4 -14.18 4.24 19.14
N HIS A 5 -13.22 3.87 18.27
CA HIS A 5 -13.02 4.53 16.97
C HIS A 5 -12.43 3.58 15.94
N ASN A 6 -13.02 3.50 14.76
CA ASN A 6 -12.62 2.62 13.65
C ASN A 6 -12.41 1.14 14.01
N GLY A 7 -12.98 0.66 15.11
CA GLY A 7 -12.79 -0.69 15.61
C GLY A 7 -11.51 -0.90 16.44
N ILE A 8 -10.82 0.17 16.85
CA ILE A 8 -9.64 0.14 17.71
C ILE A 8 -9.96 0.83 19.03
N CYS A 9 -9.78 0.14 20.17
CA CYS A 9 -9.94 0.77 21.47
C CYS A 9 -8.81 1.76 21.76
N LYS A 10 -9.06 2.76 22.61
CA LYS A 10 -8.12 3.83 22.96
C LYS A 10 -6.74 3.27 23.39
N ALA A 11 -6.72 2.34 24.35
CA ALA A 11 -5.48 1.74 24.85
C ALA A 11 -4.67 0.99 23.78
N CYS A 12 -5.33 0.41 22.76
CA CYS A 12 -4.63 -0.19 21.63
C CYS A 12 -4.10 0.88 20.68
N ARG A 13 -4.89 1.94 20.40
CA ARG A 13 -4.52 3.02 19.49
C ARG A 13 -3.25 3.75 19.96
N GLU A 14 -3.12 4.03 21.24
CA GLU A 14 -1.95 4.68 21.85
C GLU A 14 -0.65 3.88 21.69
N LYS A 15 -0.76 2.55 21.48
CA LYS A 15 0.38 1.64 21.29
C LYS A 15 0.72 1.38 19.82
N LEU A 16 -0.11 1.85 18.88
CA LEU A 16 0.18 1.63 17.47
C LEU A 16 1.35 2.51 17.01
N PRO A 17 2.28 1.93 16.24
CA PRO A 17 3.48 2.62 15.79
C PRO A 17 3.19 3.50 14.56
N TYR A 18 2.39 4.56 14.75
CA TYR A 18 2.09 5.52 13.69
C TYR A 18 3.37 6.20 13.19
N ILE A 19 3.42 6.47 11.89
CA ILE A 19 4.55 7.17 11.27
C ILE A 19 4.30 8.67 11.39
N GLY A 20 5.24 9.37 12.03
CA GLY A 20 5.18 10.82 12.24
C GLY A 20 5.63 11.64 11.04
N GLU A 21 5.95 12.91 11.30
CA GLU A 21 6.36 13.88 10.27
C GLU A 21 7.77 13.63 9.74
N VAL A 22 8.69 13.12 10.57
CA VAL A 22 10.08 12.81 10.20
C VAL A 22 10.09 11.50 9.42
N ARG A 23 9.97 11.62 8.10
CA ARG A 23 9.85 10.49 7.18
C ARG A 23 10.41 10.79 5.81
N CYS A 24 10.81 9.76 5.09
CA CYS A 24 11.29 9.84 3.71
C CYS A 24 10.22 10.47 2.80
N MET A 25 10.58 11.50 2.06
CA MET A 25 9.68 12.23 1.16
C MET A 25 9.16 11.35 0.02
N CYS A 26 9.94 10.35 -0.39
CA CYS A 26 9.55 9.43 -1.46
C CYS A 26 8.70 8.25 -0.95
N CYS A 27 9.20 7.43 -0.03
CA CYS A 27 8.52 6.18 0.35
C CYS A 27 7.77 6.24 1.69
N GLY A 28 7.88 7.34 2.45
CA GLY A 28 7.23 7.49 3.75
C GLY A 28 7.86 6.67 4.89
N LYS A 29 9.05 6.05 4.68
CA LYS A 29 9.77 5.34 5.75
C LYS A 29 10.15 6.32 6.85
N PRO A 30 9.96 5.99 8.16
CA PRO A 30 10.45 6.83 9.25
C PRO A 30 11.95 7.07 9.11
N LEU A 31 12.37 8.29 9.37
CA LEU A 31 13.77 8.70 9.45
C LEU A 31 14.15 8.94 10.91
N THR A 32 15.41 8.72 11.24
CA THR A 32 15.94 9.01 12.58
C THR A 32 16.49 10.43 12.67
N ASP A 33 16.99 10.96 11.55
CA ASP A 33 17.51 12.32 11.44
C ASP A 33 16.48 13.21 10.75
N PRO A 34 15.96 14.26 11.41
CA PRO A 34 14.99 15.18 10.82
C PRO A 34 15.57 16.06 9.70
N THR A 35 16.88 16.11 9.53
CA THR A 35 17.54 16.82 8.44
C THR A 35 17.60 16.03 7.13
N GLU A 36 17.37 14.73 7.20
CA GLU A 36 17.31 13.87 6.03
C GLU A 36 15.94 13.96 5.34
N GLU A 37 15.93 14.16 4.03
CA GLU A 37 14.70 14.12 3.22
C GLU A 37 14.38 12.72 2.68
N TYR A 38 15.39 11.89 2.45
CA TYR A 38 15.25 10.58 1.82
C TYR A 38 15.95 9.49 2.63
N CYS A 39 15.31 8.33 2.75
CA CYS A 39 15.95 7.17 3.36
C CYS A 39 17.03 6.58 2.46
N TYR A 40 17.94 5.80 3.04
CA TYR A 40 19.05 5.14 2.35
C TYR A 40 18.64 4.44 1.04
N ASP A 41 17.50 3.75 1.02
CA ASP A 41 17.04 3.04 -0.19
C ASP A 41 16.65 4.01 -1.31
N CYS A 42 15.93 5.09 -0.97
CA CYS A 42 15.45 6.07 -1.93
C CYS A 42 16.55 6.98 -2.47
N THR A 43 17.67 7.16 -1.76
CA THR A 43 18.85 7.86 -2.31
C THR A 43 19.56 7.05 -3.38
N ARG A 44 19.43 5.72 -3.35
CA ARG A 44 20.11 4.81 -4.29
C ARG A 44 19.23 4.26 -5.40
N GLN A 45 17.92 4.42 -5.29
CA GLN A 45 16.96 3.89 -6.26
C GLN A 45 15.93 4.96 -6.63
N LYS A 46 15.82 5.25 -7.93
CA LYS A 46 14.67 6.01 -8.45
C LYS A 46 13.45 5.09 -8.53
N HIS A 47 12.35 5.55 -7.95
CA HIS A 47 11.05 4.90 -8.06
C HIS A 47 10.25 5.46 -9.24
N LEU A 48 9.25 4.69 -9.68
CA LEU A 48 8.37 5.06 -10.79
C LEU A 48 7.04 5.65 -10.30
N PHE A 49 6.74 5.49 -9.02
CA PHE A 49 5.72 6.27 -8.34
C PHE A 49 6.29 7.64 -7.89
N VAL A 50 5.42 8.63 -7.71
CA VAL A 50 5.85 9.98 -7.28
C VAL A 50 6.26 9.95 -5.81
N ASP A 51 5.35 9.59 -4.94
CA ASP A 51 5.59 9.38 -3.51
C ASP A 51 4.51 8.47 -2.91
N GLY A 52 4.64 8.13 -1.64
CA GLY A 52 3.64 7.36 -0.92
C GLY A 52 3.79 7.43 0.59
N ARG A 53 2.80 6.88 1.28
CA ARG A 53 2.72 6.87 2.74
C ARG A 53 2.28 5.51 3.26
N SER A 54 2.63 5.25 4.50
CA SER A 54 2.16 4.08 5.24
C SER A 54 1.59 4.51 6.58
N LEU A 55 0.57 3.83 7.09
CA LEU A 55 -0.01 4.17 8.38
C LEU A 55 0.96 3.90 9.53
N TRP A 56 1.53 2.69 9.55
CA TRP A 56 2.28 2.18 10.68
C TRP A 56 3.62 1.58 10.26
N VAL A 57 4.53 1.55 11.19
CA VAL A 57 5.71 0.69 11.12
C VAL A 57 5.25 -0.76 11.22
N HIS A 58 5.80 -1.65 10.39
CA HIS A 58 5.45 -3.09 10.36
C HIS A 58 6.13 -3.83 11.50
N LYS A 59 5.54 -3.80 12.69
CA LYS A 59 6.00 -4.49 13.90
C LYS A 59 4.84 -4.83 14.83
N ASP A 60 5.08 -5.70 15.79
CA ASP A 60 4.20 -6.00 16.93
C ASP A 60 2.73 -6.28 16.53
N ALA A 61 1.80 -5.53 17.10
CA ALA A 61 0.36 -5.68 16.87
C ALA A 61 -0.04 -5.48 15.41
N VAL A 62 0.65 -4.59 14.67
CA VAL A 62 0.39 -4.34 13.25
C VAL A 62 0.78 -5.55 12.41
N GLU A 63 1.94 -6.14 12.66
CA GLU A 63 2.38 -7.36 11.97
C GLU A 63 1.39 -8.51 12.20
N ASN A 64 0.98 -8.71 13.47
CA ASN A 64 0.02 -9.73 13.84
C ASN A 64 -1.36 -9.52 13.17
N ALA A 65 -1.85 -8.28 13.10
CA ALA A 65 -3.12 -7.97 12.46
C ALA A 65 -3.08 -8.19 10.94
N VAL A 66 -1.99 -7.75 10.29
CA VAL A 66 -1.77 -8.00 8.86
C VAL A 66 -1.62 -9.50 8.57
N TYR A 67 -0.94 -10.25 9.42
CA TYR A 67 -0.83 -11.70 9.31
C TYR A 67 -2.20 -12.38 9.46
N ALA A 68 -2.97 -12.00 10.50
CA ALA A 68 -4.30 -12.55 10.74
C ALA A 68 -5.26 -12.26 9.58
N MET A 69 -5.21 -11.06 9.00
CA MET A 69 -5.95 -10.74 7.78
C MET A 69 -5.53 -11.64 6.62
N LYS A 70 -4.23 -11.85 6.40
CA LYS A 70 -3.70 -12.63 5.27
C LYS A 70 -3.96 -14.13 5.35
N TYR A 71 -3.86 -14.71 6.55
CA TYR A 71 -3.76 -16.15 6.73
C TYR A 71 -4.82 -16.78 7.63
N GLN A 72 -5.52 -15.96 8.44
CA GLN A 72 -6.56 -16.43 9.36
C GLN A 72 -7.97 -15.93 8.97
N ASN A 73 -8.15 -15.42 7.75
CA ASN A 73 -9.40 -14.89 7.22
C ASN A 73 -10.05 -13.78 8.08
N ARG A 74 -9.26 -13.05 8.87
CA ARG A 74 -9.75 -11.95 9.72
C ARG A 74 -9.93 -10.67 8.90
N ARG A 75 -10.94 -10.65 8.01
CA ARG A 75 -11.22 -9.52 7.08
C ARG A 75 -11.58 -8.23 7.79
N ILE A 76 -12.04 -8.30 9.03
CA ILE A 76 -12.37 -7.12 9.85
C ILE A 76 -11.18 -6.16 9.98
N TYR A 77 -9.95 -6.65 10.03
CA TYR A 77 -8.77 -5.79 10.02
C TYR A 77 -8.65 -4.93 8.76
N GLY A 78 -9.06 -5.45 7.60
CA GLY A 78 -9.07 -4.66 6.36
C GLY A 78 -10.05 -3.50 6.40
N GLN A 79 -11.20 -3.68 7.08
CA GLN A 79 -12.15 -2.60 7.31
C GLN A 79 -11.57 -1.53 8.24
N THR A 80 -10.99 -1.95 9.36
CA THR A 80 -10.27 -1.06 10.29
C THR A 80 -9.16 -0.28 9.59
N PHE A 81 -8.32 -0.97 8.82
CA PHE A 81 -7.21 -0.33 8.08
C PHE A 81 -7.70 0.69 7.06
N GLY A 82 -8.77 0.40 6.33
CA GLY A 82 -9.35 1.33 5.36
C GLY A 82 -9.90 2.60 6.01
N LYS A 83 -10.57 2.48 7.17
CA LYS A 83 -11.06 3.63 7.95
C LYS A 83 -9.92 4.48 8.50
N GLU A 84 -8.90 3.84 9.08
CA GLU A 84 -7.71 4.53 9.57
C GLU A 84 -6.97 5.27 8.44
N MET A 85 -6.84 4.64 7.26
CA MET A 85 -6.26 5.29 6.09
C MET A 85 -7.08 6.49 5.63
N ALA A 86 -8.40 6.39 5.61
CA ALA A 86 -9.27 7.49 5.22
C ALA A 86 -9.10 8.68 6.14
N GLU A 87 -9.04 8.45 7.45
CA GLU A 87 -8.85 9.50 8.45
C GLU A 87 -7.47 10.17 8.35
N HIS A 88 -6.40 9.36 8.27
CA HIS A 88 -5.03 9.88 8.32
C HIS A 88 -4.54 10.47 6.99
N PHE A 89 -5.09 10.03 5.87
CA PHE A 89 -4.57 10.41 4.56
C PHE A 89 -5.54 11.21 3.70
N LEU A 90 -6.65 11.69 4.26
CA LEU A 90 -7.62 12.50 3.51
C LEU A 90 -6.95 13.73 2.88
N SER A 91 -6.22 14.52 3.67
CA SER A 91 -5.48 15.70 3.18
C SER A 91 -4.47 15.34 2.10
N TYR A 92 -3.69 14.26 2.31
CA TYR A 92 -2.73 13.76 1.34
C TYR A 92 -3.39 13.41 -0.01
N LEU A 93 -4.54 12.72 0.02
CA LEU A 93 -5.28 12.34 -1.19
C LEU A 93 -5.79 13.59 -1.95
N TRP A 94 -6.27 14.59 -1.22
CA TRP A 94 -6.74 15.85 -1.80
C TRP A 94 -5.60 16.68 -2.40
N GLU A 95 -4.50 16.85 -1.69
CA GLU A 95 -3.31 17.57 -2.16
C GLU A 95 -2.73 16.97 -3.43
N ARG A 96 -2.75 15.64 -3.55
CA ARG A 96 -2.30 14.90 -4.73
C ARG A 96 -3.36 14.82 -5.82
N LYS A 97 -4.55 15.41 -5.60
CA LYS A 97 -5.69 15.40 -6.54
C LYS A 97 -5.99 13.98 -7.03
N ILE A 98 -6.01 13.00 -6.11
CA ILE A 98 -6.24 11.60 -6.46
C ILE A 98 -7.64 11.46 -7.05
N THR A 99 -7.72 10.87 -8.24
CA THR A 99 -8.97 10.63 -8.97
C THR A 99 -9.38 9.16 -8.96
N LEU A 100 -8.41 8.24 -8.76
CA LEU A 100 -8.67 6.81 -8.80
C LEU A 100 -7.86 6.04 -7.75
N ILE A 101 -8.55 5.21 -6.97
CA ILE A 101 -7.97 4.25 -6.05
C ILE A 101 -7.85 2.90 -6.76
N VAL A 102 -6.64 2.33 -6.80
CA VAL A 102 -6.38 1.04 -7.44
C VAL A 102 -5.72 0.08 -6.44
N PRO A 103 -6.41 -0.99 -5.99
CA PRO A 103 -5.77 -2.00 -5.14
C PRO A 103 -4.77 -2.82 -5.94
N VAL A 104 -3.59 -3.05 -5.37
CA VAL A 104 -2.59 -3.94 -5.97
C VAL A 104 -3.15 -5.36 -6.07
N PRO A 105 -3.22 -5.95 -7.29
CA PRO A 105 -3.89 -7.23 -7.47
C PRO A 105 -3.03 -8.41 -7.01
N LEU A 106 -3.67 -9.39 -6.39
CA LEU A 106 -3.10 -10.71 -6.19
C LEU A 106 -3.15 -11.53 -7.48
N HIS A 107 -2.18 -12.43 -7.67
CA HIS A 107 -2.28 -13.45 -8.71
C HIS A 107 -3.50 -14.36 -8.46
N SER A 108 -4.19 -14.79 -9.52
CA SER A 108 -5.44 -15.59 -9.46
C SER A 108 -5.33 -16.82 -8.56
N ARG A 109 -4.18 -17.53 -8.59
CA ARG A 109 -3.91 -18.70 -7.73
C ARG A 109 -3.91 -18.31 -6.24
N ARG A 110 -3.30 -17.15 -5.87
CA ARG A 110 -3.28 -16.66 -4.49
C ARG A 110 -4.66 -16.16 -4.06
N LYS A 111 -5.36 -15.42 -4.95
CA LYS A 111 -6.74 -14.95 -4.68
C LYS A 111 -7.66 -16.14 -4.44
N ARG A 112 -7.55 -17.22 -5.21
CA ARG A 112 -8.34 -18.45 -5.05
C ARG A 112 -8.03 -19.17 -3.73
N LYS A 113 -6.73 -19.31 -3.37
CA LYS A 113 -6.33 -19.95 -2.09
C LYS A 113 -6.77 -19.15 -0.88
N ARG A 114 -6.74 -17.81 -0.95
CA ARG A 114 -7.06 -16.91 0.17
C ARG A 114 -8.54 -16.53 0.25
N GLY A 115 -9.24 -16.61 -0.90
CA GLY A 115 -10.65 -16.23 -1.03
C GLY A 115 -10.90 -14.74 -1.26
N PHE A 116 -9.91 -13.87 -1.05
CA PHE A 116 -10.03 -12.42 -1.19
C PHE A 116 -8.67 -11.76 -1.46
N ASN A 117 -8.70 -10.47 -1.84
CA ASN A 117 -7.53 -9.60 -1.92
C ASN A 117 -7.59 -8.58 -0.78
N GLN A 118 -6.57 -8.52 0.07
CA GLN A 118 -6.50 -7.62 1.22
C GLN A 118 -6.55 -6.16 0.79
N ALA A 119 -5.73 -5.81 -0.22
CA ALA A 119 -5.67 -4.46 -0.75
C ALA A 119 -7.03 -4.00 -1.28
N GLU A 120 -7.83 -4.92 -1.84
CA GLU A 120 -9.18 -4.65 -2.35
C GLU A 120 -10.16 -4.30 -1.22
N ILE A 121 -10.07 -4.99 -0.06
CA ILE A 121 -10.90 -4.67 1.11
C ILE A 121 -10.56 -3.28 1.64
N VAL A 122 -9.28 -3.00 1.82
CA VAL A 122 -8.79 -1.69 2.32
C VAL A 122 -9.18 -0.57 1.35
N ALA A 123 -8.94 -0.77 0.05
CA ALA A 123 -9.26 0.21 -1.00
C ALA A 123 -10.76 0.52 -1.07
N LYS A 124 -11.62 -0.51 -0.91
CA LYS A 124 -13.08 -0.34 -0.91
C LYS A 124 -13.52 0.58 0.24
N VAL A 125 -13.05 0.30 1.45
CA VAL A 125 -13.40 1.10 2.63
C VAL A 125 -12.83 2.52 2.51
N LEU A 126 -11.61 2.68 1.99
CA LEU A 126 -11.02 3.99 1.71
C LEU A 126 -11.90 4.77 0.72
N SER A 127 -12.32 4.16 -0.38
CA SER A 127 -13.21 4.77 -1.38
C SER A 127 -14.55 5.20 -0.77
N GLU A 128 -15.19 4.33 0.01
CA GLU A 128 -16.46 4.62 0.69
C GLU A 128 -16.37 5.79 1.67
N ASN A 129 -15.22 5.98 2.33
CA ASN A 129 -15.04 7.06 3.31
C ASN A 129 -14.48 8.36 2.72
N THR A 130 -13.89 8.33 1.53
CA THR A 130 -13.31 9.53 0.88
C THR A 130 -14.11 10.02 -0.32
N GLY A 131 -15.02 9.21 -0.85
CA GLY A 131 -15.77 9.50 -2.08
C GLY A 131 -14.95 9.35 -3.37
N ILE A 132 -13.66 8.97 -3.29
CA ILE A 132 -12.80 8.78 -4.46
C ILE A 132 -13.14 7.44 -5.11
N ALA A 133 -13.31 7.43 -6.43
CA ALA A 133 -13.63 6.22 -7.19
C ALA A 133 -12.56 5.13 -7.01
N MET A 134 -13.00 3.87 -6.92
CA MET A 134 -12.12 2.70 -6.85
C MET A 134 -12.34 1.78 -8.04
N ASP A 135 -11.25 1.27 -8.64
CA ASP A 135 -11.33 0.22 -9.66
C ASP A 135 -10.36 -0.93 -9.39
N ALA A 136 -10.87 -2.05 -8.89
CA ALA A 136 -10.11 -3.28 -8.67
C ALA A 136 -9.76 -4.02 -9.97
N GLY A 137 -10.38 -3.67 -11.08
CA GLY A 137 -10.14 -4.25 -12.41
C GLY A 137 -9.16 -3.45 -13.27
N ALA A 138 -8.74 -2.25 -12.85
CA ALA A 138 -7.84 -1.40 -13.63
C ALA A 138 -6.50 -2.07 -13.93
N VAL A 139 -5.97 -2.83 -12.98
CA VAL A 139 -4.70 -3.59 -13.11
C VAL A 139 -4.93 -5.06 -12.79
N LYS A 140 -4.39 -5.95 -13.61
CA LYS A 140 -4.41 -7.41 -13.39
C LYS A 140 -3.00 -7.94 -13.19
N ARG A 141 -2.83 -8.87 -12.26
CA ARG A 141 -1.58 -9.62 -12.11
C ARG A 141 -1.60 -10.85 -12.99
N ILE A 142 -0.78 -10.83 -14.05
CA ILE A 142 -0.76 -11.84 -15.12
C ILE A 142 0.32 -12.91 -14.91
N LYS A 143 1.30 -12.68 -14.02
CA LYS A 143 2.40 -13.61 -13.76
C LYS A 143 2.36 -14.12 -12.32
N ALA A 144 2.42 -15.45 -12.15
CA ALA A 144 2.67 -16.06 -10.85
C ALA A 144 4.13 -15.79 -10.45
N THR A 145 4.32 -15.24 -9.27
CA THR A 145 5.65 -14.93 -8.72
C THR A 145 5.85 -15.66 -7.40
N SER A 146 7.09 -16.05 -7.10
CA SER A 146 7.44 -16.66 -5.81
C SER A 146 7.13 -15.73 -4.63
N PRO A 147 6.94 -16.23 -3.40
CA PRO A 147 6.78 -15.41 -2.23
C PRO A 147 7.97 -14.46 -2.06
N GLN A 148 7.71 -13.16 -1.89
CA GLN A 148 8.76 -12.15 -1.78
C GLN A 148 9.58 -12.26 -0.48
N LYS A 149 9.04 -12.94 0.56
CA LYS A 149 9.75 -13.17 1.83
C LYS A 149 11.05 -13.97 1.66
N GLU A 150 11.13 -14.81 0.63
CA GLU A 150 12.27 -15.72 0.37
C GLU A 150 13.34 -15.11 -0.55
N LEU A 151 13.13 -13.87 -1.02
CA LEU A 151 13.99 -13.25 -2.03
C LEU A 151 14.64 -11.97 -1.49
N GLY A 152 15.95 -11.81 -1.70
CA GLY A 152 16.63 -10.52 -1.54
C GLY A 152 16.15 -9.47 -2.55
N ASP A 153 16.56 -8.22 -2.39
CA ASP A 153 16.01 -7.06 -3.15
C ASP A 153 16.15 -7.20 -4.67
N LYS A 154 17.31 -7.64 -5.15
CA LYS A 154 17.52 -7.89 -6.60
C LYS A 154 16.62 -9.03 -7.10
N GLY A 155 16.39 -10.05 -6.27
CA GLY A 155 15.47 -11.15 -6.55
C GLY A 155 14.02 -10.68 -6.63
N ARG A 156 13.59 -9.81 -5.72
CA ARG A 156 12.24 -9.23 -5.70
C ARG A 156 11.93 -8.43 -6.97
N LYS A 157 12.86 -7.59 -7.43
CA LYS A 157 12.72 -6.82 -8.67
C LYS A 157 12.56 -7.72 -9.90
N ARG A 158 13.44 -8.74 -10.06
CA ARG A 158 13.35 -9.68 -11.19
C ARG A 158 12.07 -10.51 -11.16
N ASN A 159 11.65 -10.93 -9.98
CA ASN A 159 10.46 -11.75 -9.78
C ASN A 159 9.18 -11.05 -10.19
N ILE A 160 9.06 -9.72 -9.92
CA ILE A 160 7.84 -8.95 -10.17
C ILE A 160 7.78 -8.35 -11.58
N ARG A 161 8.88 -8.26 -12.30
CA ARG A 161 8.96 -7.65 -13.63
C ARG A 161 8.02 -8.34 -14.63
N GLY A 162 7.16 -7.54 -15.29
CA GLY A 162 6.15 -8.02 -16.22
C GLY A 162 4.99 -8.75 -15.55
N ALA A 163 4.80 -8.56 -14.22
CA ALA A 163 3.75 -9.24 -13.50
C ALA A 163 2.37 -8.60 -13.62
N PHE A 164 2.29 -7.35 -14.09
CA PHE A 164 1.05 -6.60 -14.17
C PHE A 164 0.73 -6.18 -15.61
N ALA A 165 -0.57 -6.10 -15.90
CA ALA A 165 -1.12 -5.53 -17.14
C ALA A 165 -2.30 -4.61 -16.79
N VAL A 166 -2.39 -3.47 -17.47
CA VAL A 166 -3.52 -2.54 -17.37
C VAL A 166 -4.67 -3.10 -18.22
N GLN A 167 -5.89 -3.07 -17.68
CA GLN A 167 -7.09 -3.64 -18.31
C GLN A 167 -8.11 -2.58 -18.69
N LYS A 168 -7.98 -1.35 -18.21
CA LYS A 168 -8.92 -0.26 -18.44
C LYS A 168 -8.20 1.02 -18.83
N ASN A 169 -8.93 1.98 -19.38
CA ASN A 169 -8.38 3.30 -19.65
C ASN A 169 -8.09 4.03 -18.32
N VAL A 170 -6.85 4.49 -18.16
CA VAL A 170 -6.36 5.24 -17.01
C VAL A 170 -5.65 6.53 -17.42
N LYS A 171 -5.89 6.97 -18.66
CA LYS A 171 -5.25 8.16 -19.24
C LYS A 171 -5.66 9.42 -18.47
N GLY A 172 -4.67 10.18 -18.02
CA GLY A 172 -4.87 11.43 -17.26
C GLY A 172 -5.24 11.25 -15.80
N GLU A 173 -5.37 10.00 -15.29
CA GLU A 173 -5.71 9.77 -13.89
C GLU A 173 -4.53 10.00 -12.94
N ASN A 174 -4.82 10.63 -11.79
CA ASN A 174 -3.95 10.61 -10.61
C ASN A 174 -4.32 9.42 -9.75
N ILE A 175 -3.48 8.39 -9.77
CA ILE A 175 -3.80 7.08 -9.18
C ILE A 175 -3.11 6.92 -7.84
N VAL A 176 -3.83 6.45 -6.82
CA VAL A 176 -3.23 5.91 -5.61
C VAL A 176 -3.34 4.38 -5.59
N LEU A 177 -2.19 3.71 -5.54
CA LEU A 177 -2.09 2.26 -5.35
C LEU A 177 -2.26 1.92 -3.87
N ILE A 178 -3.08 0.92 -3.57
CA ILE A 178 -3.26 0.41 -2.20
C ILE A 178 -2.61 -0.97 -2.08
N ASP A 179 -1.75 -1.15 -1.08
CA ASP A 179 -1.19 -2.46 -0.73
C ASP A 179 -1.14 -2.63 0.80
N ASP A 180 -0.85 -3.83 1.27
CA ASP A 180 -0.81 -4.11 2.72
C ASP A 180 0.54 -3.76 3.36
N ILE A 181 1.65 -4.03 2.70
CA ILE A 181 2.99 -3.79 3.23
C ILE A 181 3.93 -3.22 2.15
N TYR A 182 4.55 -2.10 2.46
CA TYR A 182 5.72 -1.62 1.73
C TYR A 182 7.00 -2.30 2.27
N THR A 183 7.80 -2.85 1.40
CA THR A 183 9.13 -3.40 1.74
C THR A 183 10.23 -2.69 0.95
N THR A 184 10.41 -3.03 -0.30
CA THR A 184 11.39 -2.44 -1.23
C THR A 184 10.75 -1.58 -2.31
N GLY A 185 9.42 -1.45 -2.33
CA GLY A 185 8.68 -0.75 -3.37
C GLY A 185 8.58 -1.48 -4.72
N SER A 186 9.25 -2.62 -4.91
CA SER A 186 9.33 -3.31 -6.21
C SER A 186 7.96 -3.65 -6.82
N THR A 187 6.98 -4.01 -6.00
CA THR A 187 5.60 -4.30 -6.46
C THR A 187 4.92 -3.02 -6.93
N LEU A 188 5.04 -1.96 -6.17
CA LEU A 188 4.44 -0.65 -6.47
C LEU A 188 5.13 -0.02 -7.70
N ASP A 189 6.44 -0.13 -7.81
CA ASP A 189 7.19 0.33 -9.00
C ASP A 189 6.72 -0.37 -10.27
N GLU A 190 6.54 -1.69 -10.24
CA GLU A 190 6.08 -2.41 -11.42
C GLU A 190 4.63 -2.08 -11.77
N ALA A 191 3.76 -1.89 -10.76
CA ALA A 191 2.39 -1.42 -11.00
C ALA A 191 2.39 0.01 -11.54
N ALA A 192 3.19 0.92 -10.97
CA ALA A 192 3.35 2.28 -11.45
C ALA A 192 3.88 2.32 -12.90
N ARG A 193 4.86 1.47 -13.23
CA ARG A 193 5.42 1.37 -14.57
C ARG A 193 4.35 1.08 -15.63
N VAL A 194 3.49 0.10 -15.39
CA VAL A 194 2.45 -0.24 -16.37
C VAL A 194 1.35 0.82 -16.45
N LEU A 195 0.97 1.45 -15.33
CA LEU A 195 0.01 2.53 -15.28
C LEU A 195 0.53 3.79 -15.99
N LYS A 196 1.77 4.21 -15.74
CA LYS A 196 2.41 5.33 -16.44
C LYS A 196 2.49 5.06 -17.96
N LYS A 197 2.86 3.83 -18.37
CA LYS A 197 2.86 3.44 -19.78
C LYS A 197 1.47 3.49 -20.41
N ALA A 198 0.41 3.25 -19.64
CA ALA A 198 -0.98 3.34 -20.09
C ALA A 198 -1.54 4.78 -20.06
N GLY A 199 -0.72 5.78 -19.70
CA GLY A 199 -1.07 7.19 -19.74
C GLY A 199 -1.60 7.80 -18.44
N ALA A 200 -1.46 7.10 -17.29
CA ALA A 200 -1.75 7.71 -15.99
C ALA A 200 -0.89 8.96 -15.77
N GLU A 201 -1.51 10.04 -15.27
CA GLU A 201 -0.82 11.31 -15.04
C GLU A 201 0.19 11.19 -13.90
N ASN A 202 -0.23 10.71 -12.75
CA ASN A 202 0.65 10.42 -11.63
C ASN A 202 0.25 9.13 -10.94
N VAL A 203 1.22 8.47 -10.31
CA VAL A 203 0.99 7.26 -9.51
C VAL A 203 1.62 7.46 -8.13
N TYR A 204 0.80 7.32 -7.12
CA TYR A 204 1.12 7.39 -5.69
C TYR A 204 0.81 6.06 -5.03
N PHE A 205 1.16 5.90 -3.77
CA PHE A 205 0.71 4.72 -3.03
C PHE A 205 0.37 5.01 -1.58
N LEU A 206 -0.50 4.16 -1.02
CA LEU A 206 -0.74 4.04 0.42
C LEU A 206 -0.65 2.57 0.82
N THR A 207 0.01 2.30 1.93
CA THR A 207 0.09 0.95 2.50
C THR A 207 -0.30 0.95 3.98
N VAL A 208 -0.79 -0.19 4.46
CA VAL A 208 -1.13 -0.36 5.88
C VAL A 208 0.12 -0.23 6.73
N SER A 209 1.23 -0.80 6.27
CA SER A 209 2.47 -0.74 7.04
C SER A 209 3.71 -0.74 6.15
N ILE A 210 4.83 -0.31 6.73
CA ILE A 210 6.14 -0.27 6.10
C ILE A 210 7.17 -1.01 6.95
N GLY A 211 7.96 -1.86 6.31
CA GLY A 211 9.11 -2.49 6.95
C GLY A 211 10.22 -1.47 7.21
N GLN A 212 10.90 -1.60 8.35
CA GLN A 212 11.98 -0.66 8.72
C GLN A 212 13.23 -0.81 7.85
N GLY A 213 13.38 -1.93 7.13
CA GLY A 213 14.64 -2.29 6.48
C GLY A 213 15.72 -2.69 7.51
N ILE A 214 16.75 -3.37 7.10
CA ILE A 214 17.95 -3.63 7.91
C ILE A 214 18.83 -2.40 7.80
#